data_cb0d243289c21cc18d61d5a376b928a3
#
_entry.id   cb0d243289c21cc18d61d5a376b928a3
#
_cell.length_a   1.000
_cell.length_b   1.000
_cell.length_c   1.000
_cell.angle_alpha   90.00
_cell.angle_beta   90.00
_cell.angle_gamma   90.00
#
_symmetry.space_group_name_H-M   'P 1'
#
loop_
_entity.id
_entity.type
_entity.pdbx_description
1 polymer ?
#
loop_
_entity_poly.entity_id
_entity_poly.type
_entity_poly.pdbx_seq_one_letter_code
_entity_poly.pdbx_strand_id
1 'polypeptide(L)'
;MAHVFLTITTTGSPERPASDLGYLLHKHPDNAQRFSTSYGTAHVLYPEATAERCTAALLLEVDAVALVRRGRGKGRGGAPDSALAQYVNDRPYAASSLLSVAIGSVFSSALKAQCRARPELPGRPMPLRIEVPALPARGAEDLVPRLFEPLGWAVT
;
A
#
# COMPACT_ATOMS: atom_id res chain seq x y z
N MET A 1 8.96 -15.65 -4.91
CA MET A 1 7.99 -14.54 -4.86
C MET A 1 8.25 -13.71 -3.62
N ALA A 2 8.34 -12.40 -3.76
CA ALA A 2 8.41 -11.49 -2.60
C ALA A 2 7.00 -11.02 -2.25
N HIS A 3 6.65 -11.08 -0.98
CA HIS A 3 5.37 -10.57 -0.48
C HIS A 3 5.64 -9.35 0.40
N VAL A 4 4.93 -8.28 0.12
CA VAL A 4 4.93 -7.05 0.93
C VAL A 4 3.50 -6.71 1.25
N PHE A 5 3.25 -6.29 2.46
CA PHE A 5 1.94 -5.81 2.82
C PHE A 5 1.98 -4.51 3.64
N LEU A 6 0.87 -3.83 3.58
CA LEU A 6 0.57 -2.63 4.35
C LEU A 6 -0.83 -2.80 4.94
N THR A 7 -1.02 -2.40 6.17
CA THR A 7 -2.36 -2.31 6.75
C THR A 7 -2.72 -0.86 7.04
N ILE A 8 -4.01 -0.55 6.87
CA ILE A 8 -4.63 0.71 7.24
C ILE A 8 -5.76 0.37 8.18
N THR A 9 -5.65 0.77 9.43
CA THR A 9 -6.66 0.51 10.47
C THR A 9 -7.27 1.82 10.95
N THR A 10 -8.56 1.81 11.18
CA THR A 10 -9.29 2.89 11.86
C THR A 10 -10.17 2.34 12.97
N THR A 11 -10.49 3.19 13.93
CA THR A 11 -11.51 2.95 14.95
C THR A 11 -12.70 3.85 14.72
N GLY A 12 -13.88 3.38 15.08
CA GLY A 12 -15.13 4.09 14.86
C GLY A 12 -15.96 4.29 16.14
N SER A 13 -17.05 4.97 15.97
CA SER A 13 -18.13 5.15 16.94
C SER A 13 -19.48 4.88 16.28
N PRO A 14 -20.60 4.81 17.02
CA PRO A 14 -21.93 4.65 16.42
C PRO A 14 -22.27 5.73 15.38
N GLU A 15 -21.82 6.98 15.60
CA GLU A 15 -22.05 8.09 14.66
C GLU A 15 -21.06 8.11 13.49
N ARG A 16 -19.92 7.44 13.63
CA ARG A 16 -18.83 7.38 12.65
C ARG A 16 -18.27 5.97 12.60
N PRO A 17 -18.94 5.04 11.93
CA PRO A 17 -18.52 3.65 11.92
C PRO A 17 -17.17 3.47 11.21
N ALA A 18 -16.32 2.63 11.77
CA ALA A 18 -15.00 2.33 11.19
C ALA A 18 -15.10 1.71 9.79
N SER A 19 -16.21 1.04 9.48
CA SER A 19 -16.51 0.49 8.15
C SER A 19 -16.58 1.55 7.05
N ASP A 20 -16.70 2.85 7.38
CA ASP A 20 -16.59 3.96 6.43
C ASP A 20 -15.24 3.99 5.70
N LEU A 21 -14.21 3.35 6.26
CA LEU A 21 -12.91 3.14 5.59
C LEU A 21 -13.06 2.44 4.24
N GLY A 22 -13.97 1.47 4.12
CA GLY A 22 -14.25 0.77 2.86
C GLY A 22 -14.77 1.71 1.77
N TYR A 23 -15.63 2.63 2.12
CA TYR A 23 -16.14 3.66 1.19
C TYR A 23 -15.03 4.63 0.80
N LEU A 24 -14.22 5.09 1.76
CA LEU A 24 -13.12 6.01 1.51
C LEU A 24 -12.07 5.41 0.58
N LEU A 25 -11.72 4.14 0.78
CA LEU A 25 -10.76 3.43 -0.06
C LEU A 25 -11.35 2.95 -1.40
N HIS A 26 -12.67 3.07 -1.61
CA HIS A 26 -13.38 2.51 -2.76
C HIS A 26 -13.18 1.00 -2.92
N LYS A 27 -13.13 0.28 -1.80
CA LYS A 27 -12.93 -1.16 -1.74
C LYS A 27 -13.97 -1.78 -0.80
N HIS A 28 -14.80 -2.68 -1.34
CA HIS A 28 -15.86 -3.29 -0.55
C HIS A 28 -15.30 -4.30 0.46
N PRO A 29 -15.62 -4.19 1.75
CA PRO A 29 -15.05 -5.07 2.77
C PRO A 29 -15.37 -6.56 2.59
N ASP A 30 -16.54 -6.89 2.06
CA ASP A 30 -17.00 -8.28 1.92
C ASP A 30 -16.30 -9.04 0.78
N ASN A 31 -15.51 -8.34 -0.04
CA ASN A 31 -14.87 -8.94 -1.20
C ASN A 31 -13.36 -8.74 -1.16
N ALA A 32 -12.61 -9.83 -1.22
CA ALA A 32 -11.20 -9.76 -1.55
C ALA A 32 -11.05 -9.31 -3.02
N GLN A 33 -10.35 -8.20 -3.24
CA GLN A 33 -10.18 -7.60 -4.57
C GLN A 33 -8.77 -7.84 -5.08
N ARG A 34 -8.66 -8.12 -6.37
CA ARG A 34 -7.41 -8.42 -7.04
C ARG A 34 -7.15 -7.42 -8.17
N PHE A 35 -5.94 -6.89 -8.22
CA PHE A 35 -5.51 -5.92 -9.21
C PHE A 35 -4.22 -6.39 -9.87
N SER A 36 -4.22 -6.49 -11.20
CA SER A 36 -3.00 -6.77 -11.95
C SER A 36 -2.14 -5.52 -12.01
N THR A 37 -0.86 -5.67 -11.71
CA THR A 37 0.14 -4.62 -11.83
C THR A 37 1.17 -4.99 -12.89
N SER A 38 2.05 -4.06 -13.25
CA SER A 38 3.14 -4.34 -14.20
C SER A 38 4.22 -5.28 -13.63
N TYR A 39 4.21 -5.54 -12.33
CA TYR A 39 5.25 -6.30 -11.62
C TYR A 39 4.66 -7.42 -10.75
N GLY A 40 3.38 -7.71 -10.88
CA GLY A 40 2.74 -8.79 -10.12
C GLY A 40 1.25 -8.54 -9.89
N THR A 41 0.78 -8.91 -8.70
CA THR A 41 -0.62 -8.77 -8.32
C THR A 41 -0.74 -8.07 -6.97
N ALA A 42 -1.64 -7.10 -6.88
CA ALA A 42 -2.03 -6.48 -5.62
C ALA A 42 -3.40 -7.03 -5.18
N HIS A 43 -3.51 -7.37 -3.92
CA HIS A 43 -4.76 -7.83 -3.31
C HIS A 43 -5.17 -6.84 -2.21
N VAL A 44 -6.45 -6.50 -2.18
CA VAL A 44 -7.06 -5.78 -1.06
C VAL A 44 -8.04 -6.68 -0.37
N LEU A 45 -7.89 -6.81 0.94
CA LEU A 45 -8.76 -7.61 1.79
C LEU A 45 -8.98 -6.88 3.13
N TYR A 46 -10.04 -7.25 3.82
CA TYR A 46 -10.38 -6.68 5.12
C TYR A 46 -10.35 -7.79 6.17
N PRO A 47 -9.25 -7.93 6.93
CA PRO A 47 -9.18 -8.89 8.03
C PRO A 47 -10.21 -8.61 9.13
N GLU A 48 -10.61 -7.35 9.27
CA GLU A 48 -11.61 -6.90 10.22
C GLU A 48 -12.41 -5.73 9.62
N ALA A 49 -13.74 -5.82 9.67
CA ALA A 49 -14.64 -4.80 9.15
C ALA A 49 -15.89 -4.70 10.02
N THR A 50 -15.75 -4.09 11.21
CA THR A 50 -16.86 -3.82 12.12
C THR A 50 -17.13 -2.32 12.20
N ALA A 51 -18.17 -1.92 12.92
CA ALA A 51 -18.44 -0.51 13.18
C ALA A 51 -17.41 0.13 14.11
N GLU A 52 -16.85 -0.67 15.02
CA GLU A 52 -15.87 -0.24 16.03
C GLU A 52 -14.45 -0.21 15.48
N ARG A 53 -14.12 -1.15 14.58
CA ARG A 53 -12.77 -1.28 14.02
C ARG A 53 -12.81 -1.82 12.61
N CYS A 54 -12.05 -1.20 11.73
CA CYS A 54 -11.90 -1.66 10.35
C CYS A 54 -10.42 -1.64 9.96
N THR A 55 -9.95 -2.76 9.40
CA THR A 55 -8.57 -2.91 8.92
C THR A 55 -8.61 -3.33 7.46
N ALA A 56 -8.08 -2.49 6.59
CA ALA A 56 -7.81 -2.82 5.20
C ALA A 56 -6.36 -3.27 5.05
N ALA A 57 -6.12 -4.37 4.36
CA ALA A 57 -4.79 -4.87 4.05
C ALA A 57 -4.55 -4.83 2.54
N LEU A 58 -3.44 -4.26 2.12
CA LEU A 58 -2.91 -4.32 0.76
C LEU A 58 -1.75 -5.31 0.76
N LEU A 59 -1.93 -6.45 0.10
CA LEU A 59 -0.91 -7.46 -0.12
C LEU A 59 -0.40 -7.34 -1.55
N LEU A 60 0.91 -7.24 -1.71
CA LEU A 60 1.58 -7.18 -3.00
C LEU A 60 2.39 -8.47 -3.23
N GLU A 61 2.00 -9.22 -4.24
CA GLU A 61 2.75 -10.37 -4.77
C GLU A 61 3.58 -9.91 -5.95
N VAL A 62 4.92 -9.93 -5.79
CA VAL A 62 5.85 -9.47 -6.82
C VAL A 62 6.35 -10.66 -7.63
N ASP A 63 6.13 -10.63 -8.94
CA ASP A 63 6.69 -11.57 -9.90
C ASP A 63 8.07 -11.08 -10.38
N ALA A 64 9.11 -11.56 -9.70
CA ALA A 64 10.49 -11.24 -10.01
C ALA A 64 10.90 -11.64 -11.46
N VAL A 65 10.34 -12.74 -11.98
CA VAL A 65 10.65 -13.23 -13.32
C VAL A 65 10.05 -12.33 -14.40
N ALA A 66 8.80 -11.88 -14.21
CA ALA A 66 8.15 -10.95 -15.12
C ALA A 66 8.86 -9.59 -15.17
N LEU A 67 9.38 -9.11 -14.02
CA LEU A 67 10.16 -7.87 -13.96
C LEU A 67 11.46 -7.95 -14.79
N VAL A 68 12.22 -9.03 -14.64
CA VAL A 68 13.48 -9.24 -15.40
C VAL A 68 13.20 -9.35 -16.91
N ARG A 69 12.15 -10.09 -17.30
CA ARG A 69 11.80 -10.26 -18.73
C ARG A 69 11.39 -8.94 -19.39
N ARG A 70 10.70 -8.04 -18.70
CA ARG A 70 10.31 -6.74 -19.25
C ARG A 70 11.47 -5.76 -19.38
N GLY A 71 12.48 -5.84 -18.51
CA GLY A 71 13.70 -5.05 -18.61
C GLY A 71 14.51 -5.36 -19.88
N ARG A 72 14.37 -6.57 -20.45
CA ARG A 72 15.05 -6.99 -21.68
C ARG A 72 14.47 -6.39 -22.97
N GLY A 73 13.26 -5.84 -22.95
CA GLY A 73 12.55 -5.35 -24.15
C GLY A 73 12.86 -3.92 -24.57
N LYS A 74 13.57 -3.12 -23.78
CA LYS A 74 13.83 -1.70 -24.07
C LYS A 74 15.28 -1.31 -23.75
N GLY A 75 16.21 -1.64 -24.62
CA GLY A 75 17.53 -1.00 -24.58
C GLY A 75 18.68 -1.96 -24.88
N ARG A 76 19.43 -1.66 -25.94
CA ARG A 76 20.78 -2.16 -26.20
C ARG A 76 21.73 -1.62 -25.12
N GLY A 77 22.01 -2.42 -24.10
CA GLY A 77 22.97 -2.05 -23.05
C GLY A 77 22.79 -2.99 -21.87
N GLY A 78 23.42 -4.16 -21.93
CA GLY A 78 23.23 -5.20 -20.92
C GLY A 78 23.88 -4.85 -19.58
N ALA A 79 23.09 -4.59 -18.57
CA ALA A 79 23.51 -4.88 -17.19
C ALA A 79 23.46 -6.40 -16.98
N PRO A 80 24.42 -7.01 -16.26
CA PRO A 80 24.48 -8.45 -16.09
C PRO A 80 23.21 -8.98 -15.41
N ASP A 81 22.66 -10.07 -15.97
CA ASP A 81 21.42 -10.75 -15.53
C ASP A 81 21.31 -10.99 -14.01
N SER A 82 22.46 -11.17 -13.35
CA SER A 82 22.53 -11.41 -11.91
C SER A 82 22.20 -10.19 -11.03
N ALA A 83 22.57 -8.99 -11.47
CA ALA A 83 22.36 -7.76 -10.69
C ALA A 83 20.88 -7.35 -10.67
N LEU A 84 20.16 -7.50 -11.79
CA LEU A 84 18.73 -7.19 -11.87
C LEU A 84 17.89 -8.21 -11.11
N ALA A 85 18.21 -9.50 -11.19
CA ALA A 85 17.51 -10.55 -10.44
C ALA A 85 17.74 -10.41 -8.94
N GLN A 86 18.94 -10.00 -8.51
CA GLN A 86 19.25 -9.74 -7.11
C GLN A 86 18.54 -8.49 -6.59
N TYR A 87 18.45 -7.43 -7.40
CA TYR A 87 17.76 -6.19 -7.06
C TYR A 87 16.24 -6.37 -6.92
N VAL A 88 15.64 -7.21 -7.76
CA VAL A 88 14.19 -7.48 -7.76
C VAL A 88 13.78 -8.42 -6.62
N ASN A 89 14.66 -9.30 -6.19
CA ASN A 89 14.44 -10.17 -5.02
C ASN A 89 14.69 -9.48 -3.68
N ASP A 90 15.18 -8.25 -3.69
CA ASP A 90 15.40 -7.50 -2.47
C ASP A 90 14.05 -7.03 -1.89
N ARG A 91 13.66 -7.61 -0.76
CA ARG A 91 12.45 -7.22 -0.01
C ARG A 91 12.35 -5.71 0.26
N PRO A 92 13.46 -5.01 0.59
CA PRO A 92 13.44 -3.56 0.77
C PRO A 92 12.97 -2.79 -0.46
N TYR A 93 13.35 -3.20 -1.67
CA TYR A 93 12.88 -2.54 -2.90
C TYR A 93 11.38 -2.74 -3.13
N ALA A 94 10.90 -3.95 -2.91
CA ALA A 94 9.48 -4.26 -3.03
C ALA A 94 8.64 -3.47 -1.99
N ALA A 95 9.16 -3.33 -0.75
CA ALA A 95 8.49 -2.60 0.32
C ALA A 95 8.48 -1.07 0.12
N SER A 96 9.35 -0.51 -0.69
CA SER A 96 9.40 0.94 -0.96
C SER A 96 8.76 1.31 -2.31
N SER A 97 9.49 1.10 -3.40
CA SER A 97 9.09 1.59 -4.73
C SER A 97 7.86 0.87 -5.28
N LEU A 98 7.82 -0.46 -5.24
CA LEU A 98 6.69 -1.20 -5.80
C LEU A 98 5.42 -1.03 -4.95
N LEU A 99 5.56 -0.96 -3.63
CA LEU A 99 4.44 -0.71 -2.73
C LEU A 99 3.87 0.69 -2.95
N SER A 100 4.68 1.73 -3.12
CA SER A 100 4.20 3.10 -3.38
C SER A 100 3.42 3.19 -4.70
N VAL A 101 3.89 2.51 -5.75
CA VAL A 101 3.17 2.42 -7.03
C VAL A 101 1.85 1.66 -6.87
N ALA A 102 1.83 0.57 -6.09
CA ALA A 102 0.60 -0.16 -5.78
C ALA A 102 -0.42 0.71 -5.05
N ILE A 103 0.01 1.44 -4.00
CA ILE A 103 -0.84 2.38 -3.27
C ILE A 103 -1.43 3.43 -4.22
N GLY A 104 -0.58 4.05 -5.05
CA GLY A 104 -0.99 5.07 -6.01
C GLY A 104 -2.02 4.60 -7.03
N SER A 105 -1.93 3.34 -7.47
CA SER A 105 -2.88 2.76 -8.44
C SER A 105 -4.15 2.23 -7.77
N VAL A 106 -4.01 1.47 -6.69
CA VAL A 106 -5.13 0.77 -6.03
C VAL A 106 -6.02 1.73 -5.25
N PHE A 107 -5.44 2.74 -4.59
CA PHE A 107 -6.16 3.73 -3.78
C PHE A 107 -6.20 5.11 -4.42
N SER A 108 -6.09 5.20 -5.74
CA SER A 108 -6.03 6.48 -6.48
C SER A 108 -7.19 7.43 -6.18
N SER A 109 -8.41 6.93 -5.98
CA SER A 109 -9.57 7.75 -5.63
C SER A 109 -9.46 8.35 -4.23
N ALA A 110 -9.04 7.54 -3.25
CA ALA A 110 -8.81 8.00 -1.89
C ALA A 110 -7.73 9.09 -1.82
N LEU A 111 -6.61 8.88 -2.54
CA LEU A 111 -5.51 9.86 -2.61
C LEU A 111 -5.92 11.19 -3.26
N LYS A 112 -6.98 11.18 -4.09
CA LYS A 112 -7.57 12.38 -4.69
C LYS A 112 -8.73 12.96 -3.87
N ALA A 113 -8.95 12.47 -2.65
CA ALA A 113 -10.08 12.83 -1.81
C ALA A 113 -11.45 12.64 -2.52
N GLN A 114 -11.58 11.60 -3.33
CA GLN A 114 -12.80 11.29 -4.08
C GLN A 114 -13.52 10.10 -3.45
N CYS A 115 -14.73 10.30 -2.98
CA CYS A 115 -15.62 9.24 -2.52
C CYS A 115 -17.03 9.46 -3.11
N ARG A 116 -17.37 8.75 -4.17
CA ARG A 116 -18.66 8.94 -4.88
C ARG A 116 -19.86 8.51 -4.05
N ALA A 117 -19.72 7.43 -3.27
CA ALA A 117 -20.81 6.89 -2.45
C ALA A 117 -21.09 7.75 -1.20
N ARG A 118 -20.05 8.38 -0.66
CA ARG A 118 -20.10 9.18 0.57
C ARG A 118 -19.21 10.43 0.40
N PRO A 119 -19.65 11.45 -0.37
CA PRO A 119 -18.83 12.62 -0.71
C PRO A 119 -18.34 13.44 0.49
N GLU A 120 -19.01 13.31 1.62
CA GLU A 120 -18.65 13.98 2.88
C GLU A 120 -17.46 13.35 3.61
N LEU A 121 -17.12 12.07 3.33
CA LEU A 121 -16.08 11.35 4.07
C LEU A 121 -14.66 11.93 3.88
N PRO A 122 -14.22 12.31 2.68
CA PRO A 122 -12.86 12.85 2.52
C PRO A 122 -12.59 14.15 3.31
N GLY A 123 -13.64 14.91 3.64
CA GLY A 123 -13.53 16.12 4.45
C GLY A 123 -13.59 15.89 5.96
N ARG A 124 -13.80 14.66 6.42
CA ARG A 124 -13.91 14.33 7.83
C ARG A 124 -12.60 13.71 8.33
N PRO A 125 -12.06 14.20 9.47
CA PRO A 125 -10.89 13.56 10.08
C PRO A 125 -11.25 12.13 10.55
N MET A 126 -10.39 11.17 10.20
CA MET A 126 -10.50 9.78 10.60
C MET A 126 -9.19 9.37 11.27
N PRO A 127 -9.22 8.77 12.47
CA PRO A 127 -8.02 8.27 13.11
C PRO A 127 -7.48 7.09 12.29
N LEU A 128 -6.26 7.20 11.77
CA LEU A 128 -5.64 6.16 10.97
C LEU A 128 -4.39 5.63 11.65
N ARG A 129 -4.24 4.31 11.64
CA ARG A 129 -3.00 3.61 11.94
C ARG A 129 -2.54 2.89 10.69
N ILE A 130 -1.30 3.17 10.26
CA ILE A 130 -0.70 2.53 9.09
C ILE A 130 0.50 1.71 9.56
N GLU A 131 0.57 0.45 9.13
CA GLU A 131 1.65 -0.45 9.47
C GLU A 131 2.28 -1.01 8.20
N VAL A 132 3.59 -0.87 8.11
CA VAL A 132 4.43 -1.45 7.05
C VAL A 132 5.54 -2.26 7.73
N PRO A 133 5.38 -3.58 7.90
CA PRO A 133 6.26 -4.41 8.73
C PRO A 133 7.73 -4.45 8.31
N ALA A 134 8.04 -4.10 7.08
CA ALA A 134 9.40 -4.18 6.54
C ALA A 134 9.73 -2.95 5.69
N LEU A 135 9.54 -1.75 6.25
CA LEU A 135 9.91 -0.52 5.57
C LEU A 135 11.42 -0.28 5.68
N PRO A 136 12.17 -0.29 4.57
CA PRO A 136 13.60 -0.02 4.61
C PRO A 136 13.83 1.49 4.82
N ALA A 137 14.51 1.84 5.90
CA ALA A 137 15.00 3.19 6.17
C ALA A 137 16.53 3.19 6.12
N ARG A 138 17.11 3.36 4.93
CA ARG A 138 18.57 3.42 4.75
C ARG A 138 19.08 4.83 5.03
N GLY A 139 20.09 4.95 5.87
CA GLY A 139 20.86 6.18 6.05
C GLY A 139 20.64 6.96 7.34
N ALA A 140 19.52 6.79 8.04
CA ALA A 140 19.29 7.37 9.35
C ALA A 140 18.17 6.61 10.08
N GLU A 141 18.39 6.24 11.33
CA GLU A 141 17.38 5.58 12.17
C GLU A 141 16.15 6.47 12.39
N ASP A 142 16.35 7.79 12.36
CA ASP A 142 15.33 8.81 12.56
C ASP A 142 14.65 9.30 11.27
N LEU A 143 14.93 8.69 10.10
CA LEU A 143 14.40 9.16 8.81
C LEU A 143 12.86 9.15 8.78
N VAL A 144 12.25 8.07 9.25
CA VAL A 144 10.77 7.94 9.21
C VAL A 144 10.11 8.93 10.17
N PRO A 145 10.52 9.07 11.44
CA PRO A 145 10.03 10.13 12.32
C PRO A 145 10.17 11.52 11.72
N ARG A 146 11.33 11.89 11.21
CA ARG A 146 11.57 13.21 10.61
C ARG A 146 10.67 13.54 9.41
N LEU A 147 10.22 12.52 8.68
CA LEU A 147 9.31 12.72 7.54
C LEU A 147 7.84 12.82 7.96
N PHE A 148 7.42 12.06 8.97
CA PHE A 148 6.00 11.90 9.27
C PHE A 148 5.53 12.68 10.51
N GLU A 149 6.35 12.85 11.53
CA GLU A 149 5.98 13.60 12.73
C GLU A 149 5.61 15.08 12.46
N PRO A 150 6.31 15.81 11.56
CA PRO A 150 5.90 17.17 11.19
C PRO A 150 4.52 17.24 10.52
N LEU A 151 4.01 16.12 10.00
CA LEU A 151 2.68 16.00 9.42
C LEU A 151 1.61 15.59 10.43
N GLY A 152 1.98 15.47 11.72
CA GLY A 152 1.07 15.11 12.81
C GLY A 152 0.93 13.59 13.05
N TRP A 153 1.81 12.76 12.48
CA TRP A 153 1.83 11.32 12.75
C TRP A 153 2.70 11.01 13.96
N ALA A 154 2.23 10.09 14.80
CA ALA A 154 3.09 9.43 15.79
C ALA A 154 3.77 8.23 15.11
N VAL A 155 5.10 8.16 15.17
CA VAL A 155 5.90 7.08 14.57
C VAL A 155 6.40 6.15 15.67
N THR A 156 6.19 4.84 15.50
CA THR A 156 6.59 3.79 16.47
C THR A 156 7.32 2.65 15.77
#